data_bad907b46abeb8923ec2ab3a61a4a8a1
#
_entry.id   bad907b46abeb8923ec2ab3a61a4a8a1
#
_cell.length_a   1.000
_cell.length_b   1.000
_cell.length_c   1.000
_cell.angle_alpha   90.00
_cell.angle_beta   90.00
_cell.angle_gamma   90.00
#
_symmetry.space_group_name_H-M   'P 1'
#
loop_
_entity.id
_entity.type
_entity.pdbx_description
1 polymer ?
#
loop_
_entity_poly.entity_id
_entity_poly.type
_entity_poly.pdbx_seq_one_letter_code
_entity_poly.pdbx_strand_id
1 'polypeptide(L)'
;MPTSSPEQARSFAVTISDMSQSQTAPGRELPPSHQRGGGIFSRLFGRAGATDEGAFPAGAAAIGGPGILAVSGLRKSYGGRTVVSDASLYLRQGEAVGLLGPNGAGKTTIFYMITGLVAADLGTISLEGNDITQLPMYQRARLGIGYLPQEASIFRGLSVEDNIRAVLEVVEPDRKARERQLDQLLEEFTIARLRKAPSIALSGGERRRCEIARALAGKPSFILLDEPFAGIDPIAVGDIQALVRQLTDRGIGVLITDHNVRETLGLVDRAYIIHSGRVLTEGSPAEIIANPDVRRVYLGEDFRL
;
A
#
# COMPACT_ATOMS: atom_id res chain seq x y z
N MET A 1 43.77 14.22 17.88
CA MET A 1 43.84 13.49 16.63
C MET A 1 44.00 12.03 16.94
N PRO A 2 43.02 11.19 16.59
CA PRO A 2 43.32 9.98 15.86
C PRO A 2 42.41 9.84 14.61
N THR A 3 42.99 9.38 13.54
CA THR A 3 42.51 9.12 12.21
C THR A 3 41.59 7.91 12.20
N SER A 4 40.34 8.08 11.71
CA SER A 4 39.41 6.98 11.44
C SER A 4 39.63 6.45 10.02
N SER A 5 39.88 5.14 9.92
CA SER A 5 40.04 4.38 8.66
C SER A 5 38.71 4.22 7.90
N PRO A 6 38.74 4.16 6.55
CA PRO A 6 37.56 4.02 5.71
C PRO A 6 37.33 2.55 5.33
N GLU A 7 36.64 1.77 6.18
CA GLU A 7 36.36 0.35 5.91
C GLU A 7 34.98 -0.15 6.29
N GLN A 8 33.93 0.68 6.17
CA GLN A 8 32.53 0.24 6.37
C GLN A 8 31.54 0.67 5.29
N ALA A 9 31.99 0.85 4.06
CA ALA A 9 31.11 1.19 2.94
C ALA A 9 31.24 0.18 1.78
N ARG A 10 31.10 -1.11 2.08
CA ARG A 10 30.96 -2.15 1.03
C ARG A 10 30.03 -3.25 1.53
N SER A 11 28.74 -3.09 1.29
CA SER A 11 27.80 -4.20 1.10
C SER A 11 26.42 -3.63 0.69
N PHE A 12 25.95 -4.12 -0.42
CA PHE A 12 24.66 -3.92 -1.13
C PHE A 12 24.75 -3.14 -2.44
N ALA A 13 25.64 -3.60 -3.34
CA ALA A 13 25.42 -3.46 -4.77
C ALA A 13 25.31 -4.88 -5.35
N VAL A 14 24.11 -5.40 -5.49
CA VAL A 14 23.84 -6.59 -6.31
C VAL A 14 23.71 -6.11 -7.74
N THR A 15 24.70 -6.39 -8.52
CA THR A 15 24.83 -6.14 -9.96
C THR A 15 23.85 -7.01 -10.72
N ILE A 16 22.90 -6.37 -11.42
CA ILE A 16 22.08 -6.99 -12.48
C ILE A 16 22.99 -7.07 -13.72
N SER A 17 23.78 -8.12 -13.85
CA SER A 17 24.64 -8.31 -15.03
C SER A 17 24.98 -9.77 -15.37
N ASP A 18 24.14 -10.75 -14.99
CA ASP A 18 24.38 -12.14 -15.36
C ASP A 18 23.09 -12.92 -15.59
N MET A 19 22.29 -12.53 -16.57
CA MET A 19 21.26 -13.40 -17.17
C MET A 19 21.07 -13.08 -18.66
N SER A 20 22.09 -13.26 -19.44
CA SER A 20 21.96 -13.40 -20.89
C SER A 20 22.93 -14.50 -21.36
N GLN A 21 22.46 -15.75 -21.33
CA GLN A 21 22.81 -16.78 -22.32
C GLN A 21 22.08 -18.10 -22.05
N SER A 22 21.54 -18.61 -23.14
CA SER A 22 21.05 -19.99 -23.43
C SER A 22 19.55 -20.22 -23.14
N GLN A 23 18.70 -20.52 -24.09
CA GLN A 23 18.64 -21.56 -25.08
C GLN A 23 17.35 -21.38 -25.92
N THR A 24 17.50 -21.38 -27.21
CA THR A 24 16.43 -21.56 -28.21
C THR A 24 15.89 -22.98 -28.19
N ALA A 25 14.57 -23.13 -28.15
CA ALA A 25 13.86 -24.34 -28.56
C ALA A 25 12.46 -23.99 -29.11
N PRO A 26 11.88 -24.84 -30.02
CA PRO A 26 11.13 -24.40 -31.19
C PRO A 26 9.61 -24.28 -31.00
N GLY A 27 8.99 -23.57 -31.96
CA GLY A 27 7.63 -23.26 -32.24
C GLY A 27 6.52 -24.17 -31.69
N ARG A 28 5.51 -23.51 -31.09
CA ARG A 28 4.13 -24.02 -31.02
C ARG A 28 3.17 -22.91 -31.41
N GLU A 29 2.37 -23.21 -32.41
CA GLU A 29 1.30 -22.37 -32.96
C GLU A 29 0.25 -22.03 -31.92
N LEU A 30 -0.24 -20.78 -31.97
CA LEU A 30 -1.32 -20.25 -31.16
C LEU A 30 -2.67 -20.61 -31.81
N PRO A 31 -3.67 -21.13 -31.05
CA PRO A 31 -5.03 -21.25 -31.52
C PRO A 31 -5.78 -19.91 -31.44
N PRO A 32 -6.89 -19.73 -32.21
CA PRO A 32 -7.53 -18.45 -32.43
C PRO A 32 -8.36 -17.95 -31.26
N SER A 33 -8.47 -16.61 -31.19
CA SER A 33 -9.19 -15.82 -30.24
C SER A 33 -10.71 -16.12 -30.23
N HIS A 34 -11.25 -16.48 -29.06
CA HIS A 34 -12.67 -16.29 -28.75
C HIS A 34 -12.83 -15.47 -27.47
N GLN A 35 -13.55 -14.36 -27.64
CA GLN A 35 -14.00 -13.45 -26.60
C GLN A 35 -14.82 -14.18 -25.53
N ARG A 36 -14.51 -13.93 -24.25
CA ARG A 36 -15.48 -13.74 -23.18
C ARG A 36 -14.74 -13.20 -21.95
N GLY A 37 -15.25 -12.09 -21.40
CA GLY A 37 -14.74 -11.42 -20.22
C GLY A 37 -14.76 -12.34 -18.98
N GLY A 38 -13.58 -12.74 -18.56
CA GLY A 38 -13.32 -13.32 -17.26
C GLY A 38 -12.19 -12.50 -16.66
N GLY A 39 -12.43 -11.90 -15.51
CA GLY A 39 -11.49 -11.03 -14.85
C GLY A 39 -10.13 -11.68 -14.58
N ILE A 40 -9.14 -10.87 -14.32
CA ILE A 40 -7.73 -11.23 -14.06
C ILE A 40 -7.59 -12.37 -13.03
N PHE A 41 -8.54 -12.47 -12.09
CA PHE A 41 -8.59 -13.50 -11.05
C PHE A 41 -8.70 -14.93 -11.59
N SER A 42 -9.47 -15.18 -12.68
CA SER A 42 -9.64 -16.54 -13.22
C SER A 42 -8.40 -17.13 -13.88
N ARG A 43 -7.39 -16.31 -14.20
CA ARG A 43 -6.13 -16.75 -14.81
C ARG A 43 -5.01 -17.02 -13.81
N LEU A 44 -5.10 -16.46 -12.60
CA LEU A 44 -4.09 -16.59 -11.55
C LEU A 44 -4.40 -17.70 -10.53
N PHE A 45 -5.69 -18.07 -10.38
CA PHE A 45 -6.13 -19.08 -9.42
C PHE A 45 -6.79 -20.23 -10.19
N GLY A 46 -6.00 -21.24 -10.58
CA GLY A 46 -6.52 -22.54 -10.97
C GLY A 46 -7.31 -23.14 -9.80
N ARG A 47 -8.48 -23.74 -10.10
CA ARG A 47 -9.38 -24.40 -9.13
C ARG A 47 -8.60 -25.15 -8.06
N ALA A 48 -8.55 -24.60 -6.84
CA ALA A 48 -8.17 -25.33 -5.64
C ALA A 48 -9.47 -25.96 -5.07
N GLY A 49 -9.45 -27.28 -4.90
CA GLY A 49 -10.56 -28.05 -4.36
C GLY A 49 -10.81 -27.69 -2.89
N ALA A 50 -12.07 -27.75 -2.52
CA ALA A 50 -12.55 -27.61 -1.15
C ALA A 50 -11.94 -28.69 -0.24
N THR A 51 -11.26 -28.26 0.84
CA THR A 51 -10.98 -29.12 1.99
C THR A 51 -10.96 -28.29 3.27
N ASP A 52 -11.78 -28.73 4.18
CA ASP A 52 -11.73 -28.64 5.64
C ASP A 52 -12.04 -27.30 6.33
N GLU A 53 -13.24 -27.29 6.93
CA GLU A 53 -13.75 -26.25 7.82
C GLU A 53 -13.05 -26.30 9.19
N GLY A 54 -11.99 -25.52 9.38
CA GLY A 54 -11.50 -25.11 10.67
C GLY A 54 -12.38 -23.98 11.22
N ALA A 55 -13.07 -24.19 12.33
CA ALA A 55 -13.99 -23.24 12.96
C ALA A 55 -13.34 -21.87 13.22
N PHE A 56 -13.74 -20.85 12.47
CA PHE A 56 -13.40 -19.43 12.71
C PHE A 56 -14.31 -18.87 13.83
N PRO A 57 -13.83 -17.96 14.67
CA PRO A 57 -14.71 -17.24 15.58
C PRO A 57 -15.74 -16.44 14.79
N ALA A 58 -16.99 -16.45 15.24
CA ALA A 58 -18.20 -16.02 14.55
C ALA A 58 -18.30 -14.50 14.18
N GLY A 59 -17.20 -13.81 13.96
CA GLY A 59 -17.13 -12.43 13.46
C GLY A 59 -16.21 -12.23 12.27
N ALA A 60 -15.26 -13.13 12.01
CA ALA A 60 -14.24 -12.97 10.98
C ALA A 60 -14.59 -13.60 9.61
N ALA A 61 -15.52 -14.56 9.59
CA ALA A 61 -15.91 -15.28 8.37
C ALA A 61 -16.80 -14.47 7.41
N ALA A 62 -17.26 -13.26 7.80
CA ALA A 62 -18.16 -12.42 7.01
C ALA A 62 -17.48 -11.23 6.31
N ILE A 63 -16.15 -11.04 6.47
CA ILE A 63 -15.47 -9.79 6.05
C ILE A 63 -14.80 -9.91 4.68
N GLY A 64 -14.87 -11.02 3.97
CA GLY A 64 -14.20 -11.24 2.68
C GLY A 64 -15.13 -11.13 1.47
N GLY A 65 -15.85 -10.02 1.29
CA GLY A 65 -16.72 -9.76 0.12
C GLY A 65 -16.07 -8.88 -0.95
N PRO A 66 -16.80 -8.63 -2.07
CA PRO A 66 -16.37 -7.68 -3.09
C PRO A 66 -16.05 -6.31 -2.48
N GLY A 67 -14.99 -5.64 -2.98
CA GLY A 67 -14.59 -4.32 -2.51
C GLY A 67 -13.98 -4.28 -1.10
N ILE A 68 -13.48 -5.43 -0.56
CA ILE A 68 -12.88 -5.50 0.77
C ILE A 68 -11.46 -6.09 0.68
N LEU A 69 -10.52 -5.39 1.33
CA LEU A 69 -9.22 -5.93 1.72
C LEU A 69 -9.30 -6.31 3.19
N ALA A 70 -9.13 -7.58 3.52
CA ALA A 70 -9.26 -8.08 4.89
C ALA A 70 -7.99 -8.81 5.36
N VAL A 71 -7.77 -8.73 6.66
CA VAL A 71 -6.65 -9.33 7.38
C VAL A 71 -7.21 -10.07 8.57
N SER A 72 -6.82 -11.32 8.78
CA SER A 72 -7.31 -12.15 9.87
C SER A 72 -6.17 -12.87 10.58
N GLY A 73 -6.07 -12.66 11.90
CA GLY A 73 -5.15 -13.38 12.78
C GLY A 73 -3.66 -13.26 12.43
N LEU A 74 -3.21 -12.12 11.85
CA LEU A 74 -1.81 -11.97 11.47
C LEU A 74 -0.87 -12.08 12.64
N ARG A 75 0.19 -12.85 12.44
CA ARG A 75 1.29 -13.00 13.38
C ARG A 75 2.64 -12.82 12.70
N LYS A 76 3.57 -12.16 13.42
CA LYS A 76 4.96 -11.99 12.97
C LYS A 76 5.91 -11.97 14.13
N SER A 77 6.99 -12.74 14.02
CA SER A 77 8.10 -12.78 14.98
C SER A 77 9.44 -12.56 14.28
N TYR A 78 10.36 -11.90 14.94
CA TYR A 78 11.73 -11.70 14.50
C TYR A 78 12.69 -12.14 15.61
N GLY A 79 13.61 -13.07 15.33
CA GLY A 79 14.60 -13.51 16.29
C GLY A 79 13.99 -14.02 17.62
N GLY A 80 12.86 -14.70 17.58
CA GLY A 80 12.15 -15.21 18.75
C GLY A 80 11.26 -14.18 19.46
N ARG A 81 11.31 -12.89 19.08
CA ARG A 81 10.42 -11.85 19.62
C ARG A 81 9.20 -11.68 18.73
N THR A 82 8.02 -11.90 19.31
CA THR A 82 6.75 -11.63 18.61
C THR A 82 6.47 -10.14 18.59
N VAL A 83 6.34 -9.58 17.37
CA VAL A 83 6.05 -8.16 17.11
C VAL A 83 4.57 -7.96 16.81
N VAL A 84 3.96 -8.88 16.07
CA VAL A 84 2.52 -8.94 15.83
C VAL A 84 2.05 -10.31 16.32
N SER A 85 1.07 -10.33 17.23
CA SER A 85 0.64 -11.56 17.89
C SER A 85 -0.74 -12.06 17.44
N ASP A 86 -1.63 -11.13 17.07
CA ASP A 86 -2.97 -11.40 16.57
C ASP A 86 -3.57 -10.10 16.06
N ALA A 87 -3.41 -9.81 14.77
CA ALA A 87 -3.97 -8.60 14.18
C ALA A 87 -5.01 -8.97 13.12
N SER A 88 -6.22 -8.46 13.32
CA SER A 88 -7.34 -8.60 12.38
C SER A 88 -7.91 -7.22 12.08
N LEU A 89 -8.06 -6.89 10.81
CA LEU A 89 -8.60 -5.61 10.34
C LEU A 89 -9.16 -5.76 8.92
N TYR A 90 -9.95 -4.80 8.51
CA TYR A 90 -10.44 -4.73 7.14
C TYR A 90 -10.51 -3.27 6.65
N LEU A 91 -10.52 -3.12 5.34
CA LEU A 91 -10.62 -1.86 4.62
C LEU A 91 -11.61 -2.04 3.47
N ARG A 92 -12.57 -1.13 3.33
CA ARG A 92 -13.52 -1.10 2.21
C ARG A 92 -13.05 -0.14 1.13
N GLN A 93 -13.44 -0.40 -0.10
CA GLN A 93 -13.31 0.58 -1.16
C GLN A 93 -14.08 1.86 -0.82
N GLY A 94 -13.48 3.03 -1.10
CA GLY A 94 -14.05 4.33 -0.78
C GLY A 94 -13.96 4.73 0.70
N GLU A 95 -13.28 3.95 1.55
CA GLU A 95 -13.10 4.23 2.97
C GLU A 95 -11.65 4.64 3.26
N ALA A 96 -11.45 5.64 4.12
CA ALA A 96 -10.14 5.97 4.70
C ALA A 96 -10.03 5.38 6.11
N VAL A 97 -9.02 4.54 6.34
CA VAL A 97 -8.80 3.87 7.63
C VAL A 97 -7.43 4.17 8.17
N GLY A 98 -7.36 4.57 9.45
CA GLY A 98 -6.12 4.79 10.18
C GLY A 98 -5.63 3.51 10.89
N LEU A 99 -4.33 3.23 10.79
CA LEU A 99 -3.65 2.21 11.58
C LEU A 99 -2.69 2.91 12.55
N LEU A 100 -3.17 3.15 13.77
CA LEU A 100 -2.54 4.04 14.75
C LEU A 100 -2.06 3.26 15.98
N GLY A 101 -1.26 3.89 16.82
CA GLY A 101 -0.75 3.30 18.05
C GLY A 101 0.67 3.77 18.38
N PRO A 102 1.20 3.49 19.57
CA PRO A 102 2.52 3.92 19.99
C PRO A 102 3.65 3.32 19.13
N ASN A 103 4.86 3.89 19.26
CA ASN A 103 6.05 3.35 18.60
C ASN A 103 6.33 1.93 19.08
N GLY A 104 6.70 1.05 18.13
CA GLY A 104 6.94 -0.36 18.43
C GLY A 104 5.68 -1.21 18.62
N ALA A 105 4.47 -0.67 18.43
CA ALA A 105 3.22 -1.42 18.57
C ALA A 105 3.01 -2.50 17.50
N GLY A 106 3.77 -2.48 16.40
CA GLY A 106 3.64 -3.44 15.29
C GLY A 106 2.97 -2.90 14.03
N LYS A 107 2.58 -1.62 13.98
CA LYS A 107 1.90 -0.98 12.84
C LYS A 107 2.60 -1.20 11.51
N THR A 108 3.86 -0.78 11.40
CA THR A 108 4.68 -0.92 10.19
C THR A 108 4.83 -2.37 9.76
N THR A 109 4.93 -3.31 10.72
CA THR A 109 5.00 -4.74 10.41
C THR A 109 3.70 -5.25 9.81
N ILE A 110 2.54 -4.88 10.39
CA ILE A 110 1.21 -5.20 9.83
C ILE A 110 1.08 -4.63 8.42
N PHE A 111 1.43 -3.36 8.26
CA PHE A 111 1.39 -2.66 6.99
C PHE A 111 2.26 -3.35 5.91
N TYR A 112 3.50 -3.74 6.26
CA TYR A 112 4.40 -4.45 5.36
C TYR A 112 3.95 -5.90 5.06
N MET A 113 3.24 -6.55 5.97
CA MET A 113 2.60 -7.83 5.67
C MET A 113 1.47 -7.66 4.65
N ILE A 114 0.66 -6.60 4.76
CA ILE A 114 -0.42 -6.30 3.80
C ILE A 114 0.15 -5.95 2.42
N THR A 115 1.23 -5.17 2.35
CA THR A 115 1.87 -4.84 1.06
C THR A 115 2.59 -6.02 0.42
N GLY A 116 2.94 -7.06 1.19
CA GLY A 116 3.75 -8.20 0.73
C GLY A 116 5.26 -7.94 0.74
N LEU A 117 5.71 -6.89 1.45
CA LEU A 117 7.13 -6.63 1.74
C LEU A 117 7.67 -7.58 2.81
N VAL A 118 6.82 -8.01 3.73
CA VAL A 118 7.13 -8.96 4.80
C VAL A 118 6.13 -10.10 4.74
N ALA A 119 6.62 -11.34 4.77
CA ALA A 119 5.74 -12.50 4.87
C ALA A 119 5.19 -12.64 6.29
N ALA A 120 3.89 -12.92 6.42
CA ALA A 120 3.27 -13.29 7.69
C ALA A 120 3.71 -14.69 8.12
N ASP A 121 3.89 -14.90 9.42
CA ASP A 121 4.18 -16.24 9.96
C ASP A 121 2.89 -17.05 10.10
N LEU A 122 1.77 -16.40 10.47
CA LEU A 122 0.43 -16.98 10.57
C LEU A 122 -0.62 -15.93 10.17
N GLY A 123 -1.85 -16.40 9.94
CA GLY A 123 -2.99 -15.56 9.55
C GLY A 123 -3.16 -15.48 8.05
N THR A 124 -4.19 -14.76 7.62
CA THR A 124 -4.57 -14.63 6.21
C THR A 124 -4.77 -13.17 5.82
N ILE A 125 -4.44 -12.88 4.57
CA ILE A 125 -4.72 -11.60 3.92
C ILE A 125 -5.55 -11.91 2.68
N SER A 126 -6.75 -11.36 2.59
CA SER A 126 -7.64 -11.57 1.46
C SER A 126 -8.00 -10.27 0.76
N LEU A 127 -8.08 -10.30 -0.55
CA LEU A 127 -8.55 -9.23 -1.40
C LEU A 127 -9.81 -9.71 -2.13
N GLU A 128 -10.95 -9.05 -1.88
CA GLU A 128 -12.23 -9.41 -2.49
C GLU A 128 -12.59 -10.89 -2.30
N GLY A 129 -12.30 -11.45 -1.12
CA GLY A 129 -12.54 -12.86 -0.78
C GLY A 129 -11.47 -13.83 -1.29
N ASN A 130 -10.47 -13.39 -2.04
CA ASN A 130 -9.39 -14.25 -2.52
C ASN A 130 -8.17 -14.14 -1.61
N ASP A 131 -7.60 -15.27 -1.21
CA ASP A 131 -6.40 -15.32 -0.39
C ASP A 131 -5.18 -14.84 -1.20
N ILE A 132 -4.53 -13.79 -0.71
CA ILE A 132 -3.30 -13.21 -1.29
C ILE A 132 -2.11 -13.31 -0.34
N THR A 133 -2.23 -14.06 0.75
CA THR A 133 -1.24 -14.12 1.84
C THR A 133 0.17 -14.43 1.35
N GLN A 134 0.29 -15.37 0.44
CA GLN A 134 1.59 -15.82 -0.09
C GLN A 134 2.04 -15.05 -1.33
N LEU A 135 1.23 -14.12 -1.84
CA LEU A 135 1.59 -13.36 -3.04
C LEU A 135 2.63 -12.28 -2.71
N PRO A 136 3.71 -12.18 -3.51
CA PRO A 136 4.68 -11.10 -3.37
C PRO A 136 4.08 -9.75 -3.77
N MET A 137 4.70 -8.65 -3.33
CA MET A 137 4.23 -7.28 -3.53
C MET A 137 3.84 -6.98 -4.99
N TYR A 138 4.64 -7.39 -5.98
CA TYR A 138 4.36 -7.08 -7.39
C TYR A 138 3.08 -7.74 -7.92
N GLN A 139 2.71 -8.93 -7.38
CA GLN A 139 1.45 -9.58 -7.72
C GLN A 139 0.27 -8.88 -7.06
N ARG A 140 0.42 -8.48 -5.78
CA ARG A 140 -0.61 -7.69 -5.08
C ARG A 140 -0.83 -6.32 -5.76
N ALA A 141 0.23 -5.68 -6.25
CA ALA A 141 0.12 -4.45 -7.03
C ALA A 141 -0.70 -4.65 -8.32
N ARG A 142 -0.51 -5.76 -9.04
CA ARG A 142 -1.31 -6.13 -10.23
C ARG A 142 -2.76 -6.46 -9.89
N LEU A 143 -3.04 -6.87 -8.67
CA LEU A 143 -4.41 -7.10 -8.17
C LEU A 143 -5.07 -5.82 -7.66
N GLY A 144 -4.36 -4.69 -7.65
CA GLY A 144 -4.93 -3.40 -7.29
C GLY A 144 -4.58 -2.90 -5.89
N ILE A 145 -3.48 -3.39 -5.27
CA ILE A 145 -2.96 -2.83 -4.01
C ILE A 145 -1.80 -1.88 -4.32
N GLY A 146 -2.05 -0.58 -4.24
CA GLY A 146 -1.03 0.46 -4.36
C GLY A 146 -0.30 0.69 -3.03
N TYR A 147 0.97 1.10 -3.12
CA TYR A 147 1.79 1.46 -1.95
C TYR A 147 2.55 2.76 -2.20
N LEU A 148 2.40 3.69 -1.28
CA LEU A 148 3.14 4.96 -1.26
C LEU A 148 3.98 5.00 0.02
N PRO A 149 5.29 4.77 -0.07
CA PRO A 149 6.19 4.78 1.09
C PRO A 149 6.39 6.20 1.66
N GLN A 150 6.88 6.25 2.89
CA GLN A 150 7.30 7.47 3.56
C GLN A 150 8.43 8.17 2.79
N GLU A 151 9.43 7.40 2.34
CA GLU A 151 10.53 7.93 1.56
C GLU A 151 10.13 8.17 0.10
N ALA A 152 10.81 9.14 -0.53
CA ALA A 152 10.58 9.45 -1.93
C ALA A 152 10.84 8.23 -2.82
N SER A 153 9.78 7.77 -3.50
CA SER A 153 9.80 6.57 -4.35
C SER A 153 9.97 6.88 -5.84
N ILE A 154 10.14 8.16 -6.20
CA ILE A 154 10.23 8.59 -7.60
C ILE A 154 11.45 7.99 -8.32
N PHE A 155 11.29 7.59 -9.56
CA PHE A 155 12.41 7.14 -10.41
C PHE A 155 13.27 8.33 -10.82
N ARG A 156 14.33 8.60 -10.07
CA ARG A 156 15.15 9.82 -10.16
C ARG A 156 15.77 10.06 -11.53
N GLY A 157 16.03 9.01 -12.32
CA GLY A 157 16.60 9.09 -13.66
C GLY A 157 15.59 9.35 -14.78
N LEU A 158 14.28 9.42 -14.46
CA LEU A 158 13.23 9.59 -15.45
C LEU A 158 12.62 11.00 -15.38
N SER A 159 11.97 11.43 -16.48
CA SER A 159 11.11 12.60 -16.49
C SER A 159 9.82 12.35 -15.69
N VAL A 160 9.03 13.39 -15.45
CA VAL A 160 7.71 13.28 -14.80
C VAL A 160 6.80 12.35 -15.61
N GLU A 161 6.69 12.55 -16.93
CA GLU A 161 5.86 11.69 -17.78
C GLU A 161 6.34 10.24 -17.81
N ASP A 162 7.66 10.02 -17.84
CA ASP A 162 8.22 8.66 -17.92
C ASP A 162 8.05 7.90 -16.59
N ASN A 163 8.03 8.59 -15.46
CA ASN A 163 7.66 8.01 -14.18
C ASN A 163 6.25 7.40 -14.20
N ILE A 164 5.28 8.10 -14.78
CA ILE A 164 3.90 7.66 -14.87
C ILE A 164 3.76 6.62 -15.99
N ARG A 165 4.36 6.88 -17.15
CA ARG A 165 4.32 6.00 -18.33
C ARG A 165 4.86 4.61 -18.02
N ALA A 166 5.94 4.49 -17.22
CA ALA A 166 6.52 3.22 -16.84
C ALA A 166 5.52 2.27 -16.17
N VAL A 167 4.57 2.80 -15.38
CA VAL A 167 3.50 2.00 -14.78
C VAL A 167 2.38 1.74 -15.79
N LEU A 168 1.99 2.74 -16.58
CA LEU A 168 0.97 2.56 -17.61
C LEU A 168 1.35 1.49 -18.64
N GLU A 169 2.63 1.34 -18.97
CA GLU A 169 3.12 0.30 -19.89
C GLU A 169 2.90 -1.12 -19.37
N VAL A 170 2.84 -1.29 -18.05
CA VAL A 170 2.58 -2.60 -17.42
C VAL A 170 1.10 -2.94 -17.44
N VAL A 171 0.20 -1.94 -17.35
CA VAL A 171 -1.24 -2.17 -17.12
C VAL A 171 -2.12 -1.91 -18.36
N GLU A 172 -1.64 -1.12 -19.32
CA GLU A 172 -2.41 -0.74 -20.50
C GLU A 172 -1.62 -1.08 -21.80
N PRO A 173 -2.03 -2.10 -22.54
CA PRO A 173 -1.33 -2.53 -23.76
C PRO A 173 -1.53 -1.57 -24.93
N ASP A 174 -2.67 -0.85 -25.00
CA ASP A 174 -2.92 0.08 -26.10
C ASP A 174 -2.16 1.41 -25.90
N ARG A 175 -1.28 1.74 -26.85
CA ARG A 175 -0.46 2.94 -26.81
C ARG A 175 -1.29 4.22 -26.78
N LYS A 176 -2.38 4.30 -27.53
CA LYS A 176 -3.22 5.50 -27.57
C LYS A 176 -3.99 5.69 -26.27
N ALA A 177 -4.44 4.60 -25.65
CA ALA A 177 -5.07 4.63 -24.32
C ALA A 177 -4.08 5.06 -23.25
N ARG A 178 -2.83 4.55 -23.29
CA ARG A 178 -1.76 4.98 -22.38
C ARG A 178 -1.50 6.47 -22.42
N GLU A 179 -1.31 7.04 -23.62
CA GLU A 179 -1.04 8.48 -23.75
C GLU A 179 -2.23 9.32 -23.26
N ARG A 180 -3.47 8.92 -23.54
CA ARG A 180 -4.65 9.61 -22.99
C ARG A 180 -4.69 9.55 -21.47
N GLN A 181 -4.41 8.39 -20.85
CA GLN A 181 -4.36 8.24 -19.40
C GLN A 181 -3.20 9.04 -18.78
N LEU A 182 -2.04 9.07 -19.45
CA LEU A 182 -0.91 9.91 -19.05
C LEU A 182 -1.29 11.39 -19.03
N ASP A 183 -1.91 11.88 -20.10
CA ASP A 183 -2.35 13.28 -20.19
C ASP A 183 -3.36 13.61 -19.09
N GLN A 184 -4.36 12.73 -18.85
CA GLN A 184 -5.34 12.90 -17.78
C GLN A 184 -4.69 12.98 -16.40
N LEU A 185 -3.74 12.08 -16.07
CA LEU A 185 -3.05 12.09 -14.78
C LEU A 185 -2.18 13.33 -14.60
N LEU A 186 -1.49 13.78 -15.65
CA LEU A 186 -0.67 14.98 -15.60
C LEU A 186 -1.51 16.25 -15.33
N GLU A 187 -2.65 16.39 -16.00
CA GLU A 187 -3.58 17.51 -15.80
C GLU A 187 -4.22 17.46 -14.42
N GLU A 188 -4.73 16.30 -14.04
CA GLU A 188 -5.39 16.11 -12.77
C GLU A 188 -4.52 16.48 -11.57
N PHE A 189 -3.26 16.07 -11.58
CA PHE A 189 -2.30 16.39 -10.52
C PHE A 189 -1.58 17.73 -10.71
N THR A 190 -2.01 18.53 -11.70
CA THR A 190 -1.46 19.87 -11.98
C THR A 190 0.06 19.84 -12.20
N ILE A 191 0.55 18.80 -12.84
CA ILE A 191 1.97 18.59 -13.17
C ILE A 191 2.24 18.55 -14.69
N ALA A 192 1.24 18.86 -15.52
CA ALA A 192 1.38 18.85 -16.98
C ALA A 192 2.47 19.79 -17.46
N ARG A 193 2.63 20.98 -16.84
CA ARG A 193 3.71 21.92 -17.12
C ARG A 193 5.11 21.36 -16.89
N LEU A 194 5.22 20.33 -16.03
CA LEU A 194 6.47 19.69 -15.64
C LEU A 194 6.73 18.38 -16.41
N ARG A 195 5.90 18.08 -17.40
CA ARG A 195 5.89 16.81 -18.14
C ARG A 195 7.29 16.29 -18.49
N LYS A 196 8.12 17.17 -19.07
CA LYS A 196 9.49 16.85 -19.51
C LYS A 196 10.56 17.15 -18.47
N ALA A 197 10.20 17.70 -17.33
CA ALA A 197 11.16 18.01 -16.29
C ALA A 197 11.78 16.73 -15.71
N PRO A 198 13.09 16.72 -15.44
CA PRO A 198 13.73 15.61 -14.74
C PRO A 198 13.16 15.54 -13.31
N SER A 199 12.79 14.35 -12.88
CA SER A 199 12.09 14.17 -11.59
C SER A 199 12.92 14.59 -10.37
N ILE A 200 14.24 14.61 -10.50
CA ILE A 200 15.16 15.09 -9.46
C ILE A 200 15.03 16.60 -9.19
N ALA A 201 14.55 17.38 -10.16
CA ALA A 201 14.41 18.83 -10.05
C ALA A 201 13.08 19.25 -9.40
N LEU A 202 12.18 18.31 -9.08
CA LEU A 202 10.88 18.61 -8.50
C LEU A 202 11.00 19.08 -7.04
N SER A 203 10.20 20.06 -6.67
CA SER A 203 9.91 20.38 -5.27
C SER A 203 9.26 19.19 -4.55
N GLY A 204 9.25 19.20 -3.21
CA GLY A 204 8.64 18.13 -2.41
C GLY A 204 7.18 17.87 -2.79
N GLY A 205 6.37 18.93 -2.92
CA GLY A 205 4.96 18.81 -3.30
C GLY A 205 4.76 18.34 -4.74
N GLU A 206 5.55 18.83 -5.70
CA GLU A 206 5.49 18.37 -7.10
C GLU A 206 5.88 16.90 -7.23
N ARG A 207 6.93 16.50 -6.51
CA ARG A 207 7.36 15.10 -6.43
C ARG A 207 6.26 14.21 -5.87
N ARG A 208 5.64 14.62 -4.76
CA ARG A 208 4.54 13.83 -4.14
C ARG A 208 3.37 13.67 -5.10
N ARG A 209 2.96 14.74 -5.82
CA ARG A 209 1.92 14.65 -6.85
C ARG A 209 2.30 13.70 -7.99
N CYS A 210 3.55 13.69 -8.42
CA CYS A 210 4.02 12.74 -9.44
C CYS A 210 4.00 11.29 -8.94
N GLU A 211 4.40 11.02 -7.69
CA GLU A 211 4.37 9.69 -7.07
C GLU A 211 2.94 9.15 -6.97
N ILE A 212 1.99 10.01 -6.63
CA ILE A 212 0.58 9.66 -6.54
C ILE A 212 -0.01 9.39 -7.93
N ALA A 213 0.23 10.27 -8.91
CA ALA A 213 -0.18 10.06 -10.28
C ALA A 213 0.36 8.74 -10.83
N ARG A 214 1.61 8.41 -10.51
CA ARG A 214 2.22 7.11 -10.84
C ARG A 214 1.52 5.94 -10.14
N ALA A 215 1.17 6.06 -8.86
CA ALA A 215 0.46 5.02 -8.13
C ALA A 215 -0.93 4.77 -8.75
N LEU A 216 -1.66 5.83 -9.10
CA LEU A 216 -2.96 5.76 -9.75
C LEU A 216 -2.91 5.21 -11.17
N ALA A 217 -1.79 5.36 -11.87
CA ALA A 217 -1.58 4.74 -13.17
C ALA A 217 -1.76 3.21 -13.13
N GLY A 218 -1.49 2.58 -11.96
CA GLY A 218 -1.73 1.17 -11.71
C GLY A 218 -3.20 0.78 -11.54
N LYS A 219 -4.14 1.75 -11.56
CA LYS A 219 -5.58 1.55 -11.33
C LYS A 219 -5.88 0.78 -10.03
N PRO A 220 -5.34 1.23 -8.88
CA PRO A 220 -5.51 0.50 -7.62
C PRO A 220 -6.95 0.59 -7.11
N SER A 221 -7.42 -0.50 -6.47
CA SER A 221 -8.65 -0.54 -5.67
C SER A 221 -8.38 -0.12 -4.22
N PHE A 222 -7.15 -0.30 -3.77
CA PHE A 222 -6.68 0.08 -2.44
C PHE A 222 -5.31 0.75 -2.51
N ILE A 223 -5.10 1.78 -1.70
CA ILE A 223 -3.79 2.44 -1.56
C ILE A 223 -3.39 2.47 -0.09
N LEU A 224 -2.15 2.06 0.17
CA LEU A 224 -1.54 2.08 1.49
C LEU A 224 -0.54 3.24 1.56
N LEU A 225 -0.76 4.17 2.50
CA LEU A 225 0.06 5.37 2.73
C LEU A 225 0.86 5.19 4.02
N ASP A 226 2.18 5.12 3.88
CA ASP A 226 3.09 4.95 5.01
C ASP A 226 3.61 6.32 5.48
N GLU A 227 3.19 6.73 6.67
CA GLU A 227 3.54 8.00 7.33
C GLU A 227 3.43 9.22 6.39
N PRO A 228 2.26 9.48 5.76
CA PRO A 228 2.13 10.54 4.77
C PRO A 228 2.33 11.96 5.34
N PHE A 229 2.23 12.15 6.66
CA PHE A 229 2.45 13.44 7.34
C PHE A 229 3.86 13.61 7.90
N ALA A 230 4.74 12.60 7.78
CA ALA A 230 6.09 12.70 8.31
C ALA A 230 6.93 13.75 7.58
N GLY A 231 7.51 14.69 8.34
CA GLY A 231 8.38 15.74 7.80
C GLY A 231 7.70 16.73 6.86
N ILE A 232 6.38 16.83 6.87
CA ILE A 232 5.61 17.76 6.04
C ILE A 232 5.40 19.09 6.80
N ASP A 233 5.53 20.19 6.06
CA ASP A 233 5.15 21.51 6.54
C ASP A 233 3.64 21.52 6.88
N PRO A 234 3.20 22.11 8.02
CA PRO A 234 1.79 22.24 8.37
C PRO A 234 0.90 22.80 7.26
N ILE A 235 1.44 23.67 6.39
CA ILE A 235 0.70 24.21 5.23
C ILE A 235 0.37 23.13 4.20
N ALA A 236 1.23 22.12 4.06
CA ALA A 236 1.04 21.03 3.10
C ALA A 236 0.19 19.86 3.63
N VAL A 237 -0.21 19.87 4.89
CA VAL A 237 -1.13 18.87 5.47
C VAL A 237 -2.46 18.87 4.70
N GLY A 238 -2.97 20.05 4.35
CA GLY A 238 -4.19 20.21 3.56
C GLY A 238 -4.13 19.51 2.20
N ASP A 239 -2.97 19.50 1.56
CA ASP A 239 -2.77 18.81 0.26
C ASP A 239 -2.92 17.28 0.42
N ILE A 240 -2.39 16.71 1.51
CA ILE A 240 -2.54 15.27 1.79
C ILE A 240 -4.00 14.93 2.11
N GLN A 241 -4.67 15.79 2.90
CA GLN A 241 -6.08 15.59 3.20
C GLN A 241 -6.96 15.66 1.94
N ALA A 242 -6.73 16.65 1.08
CA ALA A 242 -7.42 16.76 -0.20
C ALA A 242 -7.17 15.53 -1.09
N LEU A 243 -5.93 15.03 -1.12
CA LEU A 243 -5.57 13.84 -1.85
C LEU A 243 -6.34 12.62 -1.36
N VAL A 244 -6.35 12.33 -0.06
CA VAL A 244 -7.04 11.15 0.49
C VAL A 244 -8.53 11.22 0.16
N ARG A 245 -9.16 12.39 0.30
CA ARG A 245 -10.56 12.59 -0.13
C ARG A 245 -10.76 12.30 -1.62
N GLN A 246 -9.88 12.81 -2.48
CA GLN A 246 -9.92 12.51 -3.91
C GLN A 246 -9.81 11.01 -4.21
N LEU A 247 -9.01 10.26 -3.44
CA LEU A 247 -8.90 8.80 -3.59
C LEU A 247 -10.19 8.09 -3.14
N THR A 248 -10.73 8.45 -1.98
CA THR A 248 -11.98 7.84 -1.47
C THR A 248 -13.19 8.17 -2.33
N ASP A 249 -13.30 9.40 -2.87
CA ASP A 249 -14.34 9.81 -3.81
C ASP A 249 -14.32 9.00 -5.11
N ARG A 250 -13.17 8.44 -5.48
CA ARG A 250 -13.01 7.50 -6.61
C ARG A 250 -13.35 6.05 -6.26
N GLY A 251 -13.78 5.79 -5.06
CA GLY A 251 -14.02 4.44 -4.57
C GLY A 251 -12.75 3.67 -4.22
N ILE A 252 -11.59 4.33 -4.05
CA ILE A 252 -10.35 3.70 -3.64
C ILE A 252 -10.30 3.63 -2.12
N GLY A 253 -10.10 2.44 -1.55
CA GLY A 253 -9.87 2.28 -0.11
C GLY A 253 -8.46 2.75 0.27
N VAL A 254 -8.34 3.54 1.35
CA VAL A 254 -7.05 4.11 1.78
C VAL A 254 -6.72 3.66 3.19
N LEU A 255 -5.59 2.97 3.37
CA LEU A 255 -5.04 2.63 4.68
C LEU A 255 -3.87 3.56 4.98
N ILE A 256 -3.93 4.23 6.12
CA ILE A 256 -2.92 5.22 6.53
C ILE A 256 -2.27 4.76 7.84
N THR A 257 -0.96 4.69 7.88
CA THR A 257 -0.22 4.62 9.15
C THR A 257 0.55 5.92 9.35
N ASP A 258 0.44 6.52 10.53
CA ASP A 258 1.16 7.74 10.87
C ASP A 258 1.37 7.85 12.39
N HIS A 259 2.34 8.64 12.78
CA HIS A 259 2.57 9.03 14.18
C HIS A 259 1.88 10.36 14.53
N ASN A 260 1.47 11.15 13.52
CA ASN A 260 0.66 12.36 13.72
C ASN A 260 -0.82 12.01 13.86
N VAL A 261 -1.19 11.67 15.09
CA VAL A 261 -2.53 11.14 15.41
C VAL A 261 -3.63 12.14 15.10
N ARG A 262 -3.39 13.43 15.40
CA ARG A 262 -4.40 14.49 15.23
C ARG A 262 -4.78 14.64 13.76
N GLU A 263 -3.79 14.77 12.89
CA GLU A 263 -4.00 14.93 11.46
C GLU A 263 -4.65 13.69 10.85
N THR A 264 -4.24 12.50 11.30
CA THR A 264 -4.80 11.25 10.81
C THR A 264 -6.24 11.07 11.26
N LEU A 265 -6.56 11.26 12.55
CA LEU A 265 -7.95 11.15 13.05
C LEU A 265 -8.88 12.21 12.44
N GLY A 266 -8.35 13.39 12.06
CA GLY A 266 -9.12 14.42 11.34
C GLY A 266 -9.44 14.07 9.88
N LEU A 267 -8.85 12.99 9.36
CA LEU A 267 -8.93 12.62 7.95
C LEU A 267 -9.67 11.30 7.70
N VAL A 268 -9.56 10.33 8.62
CA VAL A 268 -10.07 8.97 8.42
C VAL A 268 -11.53 8.82 8.87
N ASP A 269 -12.24 7.89 8.23
CA ASP A 269 -13.59 7.50 8.61
C ASP A 269 -13.59 6.62 9.87
N ARG A 270 -12.54 5.78 10.00
CA ARG A 270 -12.38 4.80 11.06
C ARG A 270 -10.89 4.56 11.35
N ALA A 271 -10.57 4.16 12.57
CA ALA A 271 -9.19 3.80 12.92
C ALA A 271 -9.12 2.52 13.75
N TYR A 272 -8.00 1.82 13.56
CA TYR A 272 -7.53 0.73 14.42
C TYR A 272 -6.42 1.25 15.31
N ILE A 273 -6.51 1.00 16.61
CA ILE A 273 -5.42 1.27 17.55
C ILE A 273 -4.67 -0.02 17.82
N ILE A 274 -3.41 -0.05 17.43
CA ILE A 274 -2.52 -1.18 17.68
C ILE A 274 -1.74 -0.94 18.97
N HIS A 275 -1.76 -1.93 19.85
CA HIS A 275 -0.96 -1.95 21.06
C HIS A 275 -0.39 -3.34 21.31
N SER A 276 0.92 -3.42 21.58
CA SER A 276 1.62 -4.70 21.85
C SER A 276 1.35 -5.82 20.83
N GLY A 277 1.33 -5.45 19.53
CA GLY A 277 1.14 -6.40 18.43
C GLY A 277 -0.28 -6.90 18.22
N ARG A 278 -1.30 -6.25 18.81
CA ARG A 278 -2.72 -6.60 18.68
C ARG A 278 -3.56 -5.36 18.39
N VAL A 279 -4.75 -5.58 17.86
CA VAL A 279 -5.78 -4.54 17.81
C VAL A 279 -6.33 -4.35 19.22
N LEU A 280 -6.14 -3.16 19.78
CA LEU A 280 -6.68 -2.77 21.07
C LEU A 280 -8.17 -2.39 20.93
N THR A 281 -8.48 -1.59 19.92
CA THR A 281 -9.85 -1.15 19.61
C THR A 281 -9.94 -0.69 18.15
N GLU A 282 -11.15 -0.67 17.62
CA GLU A 282 -11.49 0.00 16.36
C GLU A 282 -12.71 0.89 16.58
N GLY A 283 -12.87 1.92 15.75
CA GLY A 283 -14.03 2.79 15.78
C GLY A 283 -13.82 4.07 14.99
N SER A 284 -14.85 4.91 14.98
CA SER A 284 -14.78 6.27 14.45
C SER A 284 -13.77 7.13 15.25
N PRO A 285 -13.26 8.23 14.70
CA PRO A 285 -12.39 9.15 15.42
C PRO A 285 -12.94 9.56 16.80
N ALA A 286 -14.25 9.82 16.89
CA ALA A 286 -14.90 10.20 18.14
C ALA A 286 -14.86 9.07 19.18
N GLU A 287 -15.12 7.83 18.79
CA GLU A 287 -15.06 6.64 19.66
C GLU A 287 -13.63 6.37 20.13
N ILE A 288 -12.64 6.49 19.23
CA ILE A 288 -11.22 6.35 19.57
C ILE A 288 -10.78 7.36 20.63
N ILE A 289 -11.16 8.64 20.47
CA ILE A 289 -10.79 9.71 21.41
C ILE A 289 -11.50 9.53 22.77
N ALA A 290 -12.73 9.04 22.76
CA ALA A 290 -13.49 8.80 23.98
C ALA A 290 -13.05 7.55 24.76
N ASN A 291 -12.28 6.65 24.11
CA ASN A 291 -11.88 5.38 24.71
C ASN A 291 -10.82 5.57 25.82
N PRO A 292 -11.10 5.20 27.09
CA PRO A 292 -10.20 5.42 28.21
C PRO A 292 -8.88 4.62 28.09
N ASP A 293 -8.92 3.43 27.52
CA ASP A 293 -7.70 2.63 27.34
C ASP A 293 -6.79 3.26 26.29
N VAL A 294 -7.35 3.81 25.21
CA VAL A 294 -6.59 4.53 24.18
C VAL A 294 -5.95 5.79 24.75
N ARG A 295 -6.70 6.56 25.57
CA ARG A 295 -6.15 7.72 26.26
C ARG A 295 -4.99 7.34 27.17
N ARG A 296 -5.16 6.31 27.98
CA ARG A 296 -4.13 5.86 28.92
C ARG A 296 -2.84 5.40 28.25
N VAL A 297 -2.92 4.67 27.12
CA VAL A 297 -1.74 4.01 26.52
C VAL A 297 -1.16 4.75 25.32
N TYR A 298 -1.88 5.73 24.74
CA TYR A 298 -1.48 6.33 23.47
C TYR A 298 -1.72 7.84 23.37
N LEU A 299 -2.94 8.33 23.59
CA LEU A 299 -3.29 9.74 23.32
C LEU A 299 -2.89 10.70 24.47
N GLY A 300 -2.91 10.24 25.71
CA GLY A 300 -2.86 11.08 26.90
C GLY A 300 -4.24 11.65 27.27
N GLU A 301 -4.38 12.03 28.56
CA GLU A 301 -5.68 12.48 29.13
C GLU A 301 -6.18 13.80 28.51
N ASP A 302 -5.25 14.70 28.12
CA ASP A 302 -5.57 16.04 27.63
C ASP A 302 -5.74 16.12 26.12
N PHE A 303 -5.71 14.98 25.41
CA PHE A 303 -5.81 14.97 23.94
C PHE A 303 -7.17 15.49 23.47
N ARG A 304 -7.13 16.43 22.49
CA ARG A 304 -8.29 17.01 21.77
C ARG A 304 -7.94 17.10 20.29
N LEU A 305 -8.92 16.88 19.40
CA LEU A 305 -8.82 17.16 17.96
C LEU A 305 -8.80 18.66 17.70
#